data_3ad00867a5bdba6d8e750450f7c94c23
#
_entry.id   3ad00867a5bdba6d8e750450f7c94c23
#
_cell.length_a   1.000
_cell.length_b   1.000
_cell.length_c   1.000
_cell.angle_alpha   90.00
_cell.angle_beta   90.00
_cell.angle_gamma   90.00
#
_symmetry.space_group_name_H-M   'P 1'
#
loop_
_entity.id
_entity.type
_entity.pdbx_description
1 polymer ?
#
loop_
_entity_poly.entity_id
_entity_poly.type
_entity_poly.pdbx_seq_one_letter_code
_entity_poly.pdbx_strand_id
1 'polypeptide(L)'
;MFGYDIITADGTTLLGSDDKSGIAEIMTMIDILKQNPSIKHGNIAIAFTPDEEVGGPMDEFDIEGWGAKFAYTVDCGELGDISNETWSART
;
A
#
# COMPACT_ATOMS: atom_id res chain seq x y z
N MET A 1 4.11 -8.10 -25.39
CA MET A 1 4.91 -8.35 -24.16
C MET A 1 6.13 -9.24 -24.41
N PHE A 2 6.69 -9.21 -25.61
CA PHE A 2 7.92 -9.96 -25.89
C PHE A 2 9.11 -9.24 -25.23
N GLY A 3 9.95 -10.01 -24.51
CA GLY A 3 11.16 -9.48 -23.86
C GLY A 3 11.00 -9.06 -22.39
N TYR A 4 9.86 -9.38 -21.78
CA TYR A 4 9.63 -9.16 -20.35
C TYR A 4 9.40 -10.49 -19.63
N ASP A 5 9.92 -10.59 -18.43
CA ASP A 5 9.55 -11.67 -17.51
C ASP A 5 8.18 -11.40 -16.93
N ILE A 6 7.30 -12.40 -16.98
CA ILE A 6 5.93 -12.30 -16.47
C ILE A 6 5.79 -13.31 -15.34
N ILE A 7 5.42 -12.81 -14.16
CA ILE A 7 5.11 -13.65 -13.00
C ILE A 7 3.62 -13.98 -13.04
N THR A 8 3.30 -15.27 -12.97
CA THR A 8 1.92 -15.76 -12.97
C THR A 8 1.71 -16.75 -11.83
N ALA A 9 0.46 -16.90 -11.42
CA ALA A 9 0.07 -18.08 -10.63
C ALA A 9 0.00 -19.32 -11.52
N ASP A 10 0.01 -20.50 -10.92
CA ASP A 10 -0.10 -21.79 -11.61
C ASP A 10 -1.54 -22.12 -12.07
N GLY A 11 -2.48 -21.24 -11.81
CA GLY A 11 -3.90 -21.38 -12.15
C GLY A 11 -4.75 -22.03 -11.04
N THR A 12 -4.15 -22.45 -9.94
CA THR A 12 -4.91 -23.01 -8.79
C THR A 12 -5.33 -21.95 -7.78
N THR A 13 -4.67 -20.80 -7.80
CA THR A 13 -4.95 -19.65 -6.91
C THR A 13 -4.93 -18.34 -7.68
N LEU A 14 -5.43 -17.28 -7.06
CA LEU A 14 -5.17 -15.91 -7.50
C LEU A 14 -3.67 -15.60 -7.31
N LEU A 15 -3.12 -14.71 -8.13
CA LEU A 15 -1.76 -14.23 -7.98
C LEU A 15 -1.59 -13.47 -6.65
N GLY A 16 -2.59 -12.68 -6.28
CA GLY A 16 -2.63 -11.95 -5.00
C GLY A 16 -1.62 -10.81 -4.89
N SER A 17 -1.09 -10.34 -6.01
CA SER A 17 -0.17 -9.22 -6.07
C SER A 17 -0.83 -7.91 -5.61
N ASP A 18 -2.07 -7.76 -5.90
CA ASP A 18 -2.94 -6.68 -5.52
C ASP A 18 -3.68 -7.02 -4.20
N ASP A 19 -3.38 -6.33 -3.08
CA ASP A 19 -2.23 -5.42 -2.94
C ASP A 19 -1.18 -5.94 -1.94
N LYS A 20 -0.86 -7.23 -1.99
CA LYS A 20 0.22 -7.80 -1.15
C LYS A 20 1.61 -7.27 -1.53
N SER A 21 1.76 -6.72 -2.74
CA SER A 21 2.98 -6.02 -3.15
C SER A 21 3.19 -4.77 -2.28
N GLY A 22 2.18 -3.93 -2.11
CA GLY A 22 2.25 -2.76 -1.24
C GLY A 22 2.50 -3.12 0.23
N ILE A 23 1.90 -4.21 0.72
CA ILE A 23 2.21 -4.74 2.06
C ILE A 23 3.70 -5.10 2.16
N ALA A 24 4.25 -5.78 1.16
CA ALA A 24 5.66 -6.16 1.14
C ALA A 24 6.59 -4.95 1.11
N GLU A 25 6.24 -3.92 0.37
CA GLU A 25 6.98 -2.65 0.31
C GLU A 25 7.01 -1.95 1.67
N ILE A 26 5.86 -1.82 2.33
CA ILE A 26 5.74 -1.22 3.67
C ILE A 26 6.58 -2.01 4.69
N MET A 27 6.48 -3.34 4.68
CA MET A 27 7.24 -4.18 5.60
C MET A 27 8.74 -4.12 5.34
N THR A 28 9.15 -4.03 4.08
CA THR A 28 10.55 -3.85 3.69
C THR A 28 11.08 -2.49 4.15
N MET A 29 10.31 -1.43 4.01
CA MET A 29 10.66 -0.10 4.52
C MET A 29 10.94 -0.14 6.04
N ILE A 30 10.07 -0.79 6.81
CA ILE A 30 10.26 -0.94 8.26
C ILE A 30 11.58 -1.65 8.58
N ASP A 31 11.86 -2.73 7.85
CA ASP A 31 13.07 -3.51 8.07
C ASP A 31 14.32 -2.68 7.73
N ILE A 32 14.31 -1.95 6.64
CA ILE A 32 15.38 -1.03 6.26
C ILE A 32 15.62 0.02 7.36
N LEU A 33 14.58 0.64 7.89
CA LEU A 33 14.70 1.65 8.96
C LEU A 33 15.27 1.05 10.24
N LYS A 34 14.86 -0.17 10.60
CA LYS A 34 15.39 -0.88 11.77
C LYS A 34 16.86 -1.23 11.62
N GLN A 35 17.27 -1.64 10.42
CA GLN A 35 18.67 -2.00 10.15
C GLN A 35 19.58 -0.78 10.00
N ASN A 36 19.02 0.39 9.74
CA ASN A 36 19.77 1.63 9.48
C ASN A 36 19.33 2.76 10.42
N PRO A 37 19.69 2.72 11.71
CA PRO A 37 19.25 3.74 12.69
C PRO A 37 19.74 5.16 12.40
N SER A 38 20.63 5.32 11.46
CA SER A 38 21.10 6.64 11.00
C SER A 38 20.10 7.36 10.10
N ILE A 39 19.14 6.64 9.52
CA ILE A 39 18.06 7.24 8.73
C ILE A 39 17.10 7.94 9.69
N LYS A 40 17.04 9.26 9.58
CA LYS A 40 16.16 10.07 10.42
C LYS A 40 14.73 10.04 9.86
N HIS A 41 13.79 9.73 10.70
CA HIS A 41 12.37 9.75 10.37
C HIS A 41 11.53 10.24 11.55
N GLY A 42 10.32 10.69 11.26
CA GLY A 42 9.31 10.97 12.29
C GLY A 42 8.62 9.71 12.79
N ASN A 43 7.54 9.89 13.54
CA ASN A 43 6.67 8.78 13.90
C ASN A 43 6.00 8.23 12.64
N ILE A 44 6.01 6.94 12.50
CA ILE A 44 5.38 6.21 11.40
C ILE A 44 4.27 5.35 11.99
N ALA A 45 3.06 5.56 11.53
CA ALA A 45 1.91 4.71 11.83
C ALA A 45 1.54 3.94 10.56
N ILE A 46 1.22 2.68 10.70
CA ILE A 46 0.88 1.80 9.59
C ILE A 46 -0.48 1.18 9.85
N ALA A 47 -1.32 1.19 8.83
CA ALA A 47 -2.61 0.53 8.85
C ALA A 47 -2.75 -0.36 7.61
N PHE A 48 -3.32 -1.53 7.81
CA PHE A 48 -3.77 -2.41 6.74
C PHE A 48 -5.28 -2.56 6.86
N THR A 49 -5.99 -2.30 5.79
CA THR A 49 -7.45 -2.34 5.77
C THR A 49 -7.93 -3.49 4.89
N PRO A 50 -8.86 -4.31 5.35
CA PRO A 50 -9.51 -5.33 4.52
C PRO A 50 -10.63 -4.70 3.69
N ASP A 51 -11.13 -5.47 2.72
CA ASP A 51 -12.38 -5.20 2.01
C ASP A 51 -12.38 -3.94 1.12
N GLU A 52 -11.21 -3.47 0.71
CA GLU A 52 -11.11 -2.32 -0.20
C GLU A 52 -11.86 -2.58 -1.51
N GLU A 53 -11.66 -3.75 -2.11
CA GLU A 53 -12.22 -4.17 -3.41
C GLU A 53 -13.74 -4.28 -3.44
N VAL A 54 -14.37 -4.41 -2.30
CA VAL A 54 -15.82 -4.46 -2.18
C VAL A 54 -16.43 -3.14 -1.72
N GLY A 55 -15.62 -2.06 -1.69
CA GLY A 55 -16.05 -0.77 -1.19
C GLY A 55 -16.32 -0.80 0.31
N GLY A 56 -15.57 -1.63 1.00
CA GLY A 56 -15.70 -1.84 2.44
C GLY A 56 -15.38 -0.59 3.25
N PRO A 57 -15.83 -0.55 4.47
CA PRO A 57 -15.92 0.68 5.23
C PRO A 57 -14.57 1.15 5.77
N MET A 58 -13.95 2.08 5.07
CA MET A 58 -13.05 3.02 5.72
C MET A 58 -13.80 3.91 6.75
N ASP A 59 -15.12 3.84 6.74
CA ASP A 59 -16.00 4.63 7.61
C ASP A 59 -15.80 4.34 9.11
N GLU A 60 -15.32 3.15 9.45
CA GLU A 60 -15.00 2.76 10.82
C GLU A 60 -13.55 3.05 11.23
N PHE A 61 -12.69 3.50 10.30
CA PHE A 61 -11.32 3.81 10.60
C PHE A 61 -11.21 5.14 11.33
N ASP A 62 -10.75 5.13 12.57
CA ASP A 62 -10.56 6.33 13.38
C ASP A 62 -9.34 7.14 12.91
N ILE A 63 -9.54 7.94 11.86
CA ILE A 63 -8.50 8.79 11.27
C ILE A 63 -7.96 9.79 12.29
N GLU A 64 -8.83 10.37 13.14
CA GLU A 64 -8.43 11.35 14.15
C GLU A 64 -7.61 10.68 15.26
N GLY A 65 -8.08 9.54 15.77
CA GLY A 65 -7.39 8.78 16.80
C GLY A 65 -6.06 8.19 16.31
N TRP A 66 -5.94 7.92 15.00
CA TRP A 66 -4.70 7.49 14.39
C TRP A 66 -3.60 8.55 14.44
N GLY A 67 -3.98 9.83 14.44
CA GLY A 67 -3.09 10.96 14.74
C GLY A 67 -2.03 11.26 13.68
N ALA A 68 -2.12 10.69 12.49
CA ALA A 68 -1.22 11.00 11.39
C ALA A 68 -1.57 12.36 10.79
N LYS A 69 -0.56 13.17 10.45
CA LYS A 69 -0.76 14.46 9.80
C LYS A 69 -0.98 14.35 8.30
N PHE A 70 -0.48 13.31 7.70
CA PHE A 70 -0.64 12.94 6.30
C PHE A 70 -0.40 11.44 6.16
N ALA A 71 -0.89 10.86 5.10
CA ALA A 71 -0.74 9.44 4.82
C ALA A 71 -0.38 9.22 3.35
N TYR A 72 0.21 8.06 3.09
CA TYR A 72 0.38 7.51 1.76
C TYR A 72 -0.42 6.23 1.66
N THR A 73 -1.16 6.06 0.59
CA THR A 73 -1.72 4.78 0.18
C THR A 73 -0.73 4.11 -0.75
N VAL A 74 -0.34 2.89 -0.43
CA VAL A 74 0.63 2.13 -1.23
C VAL A 74 -0.14 1.09 -2.01
N ASP A 75 -0.69 1.53 -3.13
CA ASP A 75 -1.57 0.73 -3.99
C ASP A 75 -1.66 1.45 -5.35
N CYS A 76 -0.73 1.22 -6.27
CA CYS A 76 -0.69 2.00 -7.49
C CYS A 76 -0.10 1.27 -8.69
N GLY A 77 -0.36 1.82 -9.88
CA GLY A 77 -0.17 1.21 -11.17
C GLY A 77 1.26 1.14 -11.69
N GLU A 78 2.00 2.23 -11.71
CA GLU A 78 3.31 2.26 -12.34
C GLU A 78 4.44 2.44 -11.32
N LEU A 79 5.55 1.74 -11.54
CA LEU A 79 6.71 1.79 -10.66
C LEU A 79 7.27 3.22 -10.56
N GLY A 80 7.30 3.77 -9.36
CA GLY A 80 7.87 5.08 -9.05
C GLY A 80 6.89 6.23 -9.17
N ASP A 81 5.63 5.98 -9.49
CA ASP A 81 4.61 7.02 -9.52
C ASP A 81 4.15 7.40 -8.11
N ILE A 82 3.97 8.68 -7.90
CA ILE A 82 3.32 9.25 -6.71
C ILE A 82 2.22 10.18 -7.20
N SER A 83 0.98 9.81 -6.92
CA SER A 83 -0.19 10.62 -7.25
C SER A 83 -0.63 11.44 -6.04
N ASN A 84 -0.95 12.70 -6.26
CA ASN A 84 -1.52 13.61 -5.26
C ASN A 84 -2.89 14.13 -5.68
N GLU A 85 -3.64 13.30 -6.35
CA GLU A 85 -4.93 13.62 -6.93
C GLU A 85 -6.07 13.28 -5.97
N THR A 86 -7.18 14.00 -6.10
CA THR A 86 -8.43 13.68 -5.45
C THR A 86 -9.44 13.17 -6.48
N TRP A 87 -10.12 12.11 -6.14
CA TRP A 87 -11.13 11.50 -7.01
C TRP A 87 -12.52 11.94 -6.56
N SER A 88 -13.37 12.27 -7.51
CA SER A 88 -14.79 12.50 -7.21
C SER A 88 -15.48 11.16 -6.89
N ALA A 89 -16.47 11.21 -5.99
CA ALA A 89 -17.28 10.05 -5.70
C ALA A 89 -17.88 9.46 -7.00
N ARG A 90 -17.75 8.15 -7.14
CA ARG A 90 -18.46 7.43 -8.21
C ARG A 90 -19.90 7.22 -7.77
N THR A 91 -20.81 7.72 -8.56
CA THR A 91 -22.26 7.42 -8.46
C THR A 91 -22.63 6.23 -9.33
#